data_6b5cb6c7f8215cabb9fc8c2ca67e2a71
#
_entry.id   6b5cb6c7f8215cabb9fc8c2ca67e2a71
#
_cell.length_a   1.000
_cell.length_b   1.000
_cell.length_c   1.000
_cell.angle_alpha   90.00
_cell.angle_beta   90.00
_cell.angle_gamma   90.00
#
_symmetry.space_group_name_H-M   'P 1'
#
loop_
_entity.id
_entity.type
_entity.pdbx_description
1 polymer ?
#
loop_
_entity_poly.entity_id
_entity_poly.type
_entity_poly.pdbx_seq_one_letter_code
_entity_poly.pdbx_strand_id
1 'polypeptide(L)'
;MKKVVVASDSFKGCLSSSQVAKAVEAGVHDVFPDAEVVILPVADGGEGSLAAMRRVYPDSEEVTVNVYGPLHWKVDAKYLILPDGKTAFIEIAQACGLELLEKDKRDPLKTSTYGFGQMIADAISRGCTKVIAALGGTSTNDAGAGMLSALGFRITNADGTRNACYGAELVLLSDIDDSDVSDEVKTTEFVSICDVTSPMYGPDGAAYVYAPQKGACICAVRALDDGLSNFANVAFRKTGVDIAFMPGAGAAGGVAGAMHAFLGAKMVSGSDVILDAVGFEDVIQDADLVITGEGRADHQTLTGKLPYKVAQRAAEKGIPVIAICGTTEIDQLPGAEAIIPVTPDGMSMTEAKKPTIAKENIRAAVGLVLKSQPLP
;
A
#
# COMPACT_ATOMS: atom_id res chain seq x y z
N MET A 1 -18.03 28.25 -9.71
CA MET A 1 -17.51 26.87 -9.61
C MET A 1 -18.66 25.93 -9.90
N LYS A 2 -18.50 25.05 -10.88
CA LYS A 2 -19.54 24.11 -11.35
C LYS A 2 -19.25 22.68 -10.92
N LYS A 3 -17.97 22.25 -11.04
CA LYS A 3 -17.56 20.89 -10.73
C LYS A 3 -16.31 20.86 -9.86
N VAL A 4 -16.38 20.16 -8.73
CA VAL A 4 -15.26 19.89 -7.82
C VAL A 4 -15.04 18.38 -7.71
N VAL A 5 -13.81 17.92 -7.92
CA VAL A 5 -13.45 16.51 -7.73
C VAL A 5 -12.70 16.35 -6.42
N VAL A 6 -13.10 15.37 -5.60
CA VAL A 6 -12.48 15.07 -4.32
C VAL A 6 -11.79 13.72 -4.40
N ALA A 7 -10.46 13.71 -4.28
CA ALA A 7 -9.61 12.52 -4.29
C ALA A 7 -8.66 12.56 -3.08
N SER A 8 -9.20 12.26 -1.89
CA SER A 8 -8.48 12.36 -0.62
C SER A 8 -8.28 11.00 0.04
N ASP A 9 -7.09 10.79 0.60
CA ASP A 9 -6.82 9.64 1.46
C ASP A 9 -7.54 9.76 2.81
N SER A 10 -7.48 8.70 3.57
CA SER A 10 -7.95 8.64 4.96
C SER A 10 -7.10 9.54 5.87
N PHE A 11 -7.72 10.09 6.91
CA PHE A 11 -6.97 10.67 8.02
C PHE A 11 -6.73 9.55 9.04
N LYS A 12 -5.60 8.85 8.87
CA LYS A 12 -5.25 7.61 9.59
C LYS A 12 -5.50 7.72 11.11
N GLY A 13 -6.25 6.76 11.64
CA GLY A 13 -6.64 6.75 13.06
C GLY A 13 -7.73 7.78 13.45
N CYS A 14 -8.41 8.39 12.46
CA CYS A 14 -9.45 9.38 12.68
C CYS A 14 -10.65 9.20 11.74
N LEU A 15 -10.48 9.40 10.44
CA LEU A 15 -11.55 9.36 9.43
C LEU A 15 -11.16 8.49 8.23
N SER A 16 -12.11 7.71 7.72
CA SER A 16 -11.94 7.03 6.41
C SER A 16 -11.95 8.06 5.26
N SER A 17 -11.36 7.69 4.10
CA SER A 17 -11.37 8.55 2.90
C SER A 17 -12.77 9.03 2.52
N SER A 18 -13.78 8.16 2.61
CA SER A 18 -15.18 8.51 2.37
C SER A 18 -15.74 9.54 3.39
N GLN A 19 -15.32 9.46 4.65
CA GLN A 19 -15.74 10.44 5.68
C GLN A 19 -15.06 11.79 5.47
N VAL A 20 -13.79 11.81 5.08
CA VAL A 20 -13.06 13.01 4.69
C VAL A 20 -13.74 13.66 3.49
N ALA A 21 -13.98 12.91 2.43
CA ALA A 21 -14.61 13.42 1.20
C ALA A 21 -16.00 14.03 1.45
N LYS A 22 -16.83 13.40 2.29
CA LYS A 22 -18.13 13.96 2.68
C LYS A 22 -18.03 15.26 3.49
N ALA A 23 -16.98 15.40 4.32
CA ALA A 23 -16.75 16.64 5.05
C ALA A 23 -16.27 17.77 4.09
N VAL A 24 -15.46 17.43 3.08
CA VAL A 24 -15.07 18.34 2.00
C VAL A 24 -16.29 18.78 1.19
N GLU A 25 -17.11 17.84 0.74
CA GLU A 25 -18.38 18.11 0.02
C GLU A 25 -19.26 19.10 0.78
N ALA A 26 -19.43 18.89 2.08
CA ALA A 26 -20.20 19.82 2.91
C ALA A 26 -19.59 21.23 2.94
N GLY A 27 -18.25 21.34 3.02
CA GLY A 27 -17.55 22.62 2.97
C GLY A 27 -17.65 23.32 1.60
N VAL A 28 -17.65 22.56 0.50
CA VAL A 28 -17.87 23.08 -0.85
C VAL A 28 -19.30 23.64 -0.97
N HIS A 29 -20.32 22.89 -0.53
CA HIS A 29 -21.71 23.32 -0.62
C HIS A 29 -22.06 24.49 0.29
N ASP A 30 -21.30 24.75 1.37
CA ASP A 30 -21.44 25.97 2.19
C ASP A 30 -21.10 27.25 1.41
N VAL A 31 -20.33 27.14 0.33
CA VAL A 31 -19.88 28.27 -0.51
C VAL A 31 -20.52 28.26 -1.88
N PHE A 32 -20.64 27.08 -2.48
CA PHE A 32 -21.19 26.83 -3.80
C PHE A 32 -22.30 25.76 -3.71
N PRO A 33 -23.53 26.14 -3.32
CA PRO A 33 -24.62 25.19 -3.07
C PRO A 33 -24.98 24.29 -4.27
N ASP A 34 -24.80 24.84 -5.48
CA ASP A 34 -25.17 24.17 -6.73
C ASP A 34 -24.01 23.47 -7.44
N ALA A 35 -22.80 23.40 -6.78
CA ALA A 35 -21.65 22.75 -7.37
C ALA A 35 -21.85 21.23 -7.41
N GLU A 36 -21.51 20.61 -8.54
CA GLU A 36 -21.35 19.16 -8.61
C GLU A 36 -20.08 18.75 -7.86
N VAL A 37 -20.21 17.86 -6.89
CA VAL A 37 -19.06 17.30 -6.16
C VAL A 37 -18.91 15.82 -6.48
N VAL A 38 -17.85 15.48 -7.21
CA VAL A 38 -17.53 14.10 -7.58
C VAL A 38 -16.51 13.53 -6.60
N ILE A 39 -16.90 12.52 -5.83
CA ILE A 39 -16.03 11.85 -4.86
C ILE A 39 -15.42 10.61 -5.49
N LEU A 40 -14.10 10.59 -5.65
CA LEU A 40 -13.36 9.41 -6.11
C LEU A 40 -12.98 8.51 -4.93
N PRO A 41 -13.23 7.19 -5.02
CA PRO A 41 -12.83 6.22 -3.99
C PRO A 41 -11.34 5.90 -4.13
N VAL A 42 -10.50 6.71 -3.50
CA VAL A 42 -9.05 6.54 -3.57
C VAL A 42 -8.46 6.06 -2.24
N ALA A 43 -7.27 5.44 -2.29
CA ALA A 43 -6.46 5.02 -1.16
C ALA A 43 -4.98 4.99 -1.58
N ASP A 44 -4.05 4.98 -0.61
CA ASP A 44 -2.61 4.99 -0.85
C ASP A 44 -1.99 3.61 -1.18
N GLY A 45 -2.80 2.58 -1.48
CA GLY A 45 -2.30 1.22 -1.76
C GLY A 45 -1.91 0.42 -0.51
N GLY A 46 -2.15 0.97 0.68
CA GLY A 46 -1.95 0.28 1.96
C GLY A 46 -3.16 -0.55 2.39
N GLU A 47 -3.31 -0.72 3.71
CA GLU A 47 -4.47 -1.41 4.30
C GLU A 47 -5.79 -0.76 3.88
N GLY A 48 -6.75 -1.61 3.44
CA GLY A 48 -8.05 -1.16 2.90
C GLY A 48 -8.07 -0.94 1.39
N SER A 49 -6.98 -1.24 0.68
CA SER A 49 -6.92 -1.17 -0.79
C SER A 49 -7.93 -2.11 -1.46
N LEU A 50 -8.19 -3.28 -0.86
CA LEU A 50 -9.22 -4.23 -1.34
C LEU A 50 -10.60 -3.60 -1.35
N ALA A 51 -10.97 -2.89 -0.27
CA ALA A 51 -12.26 -2.20 -0.17
C ALA A 51 -12.36 -1.02 -1.14
N ALA A 52 -11.25 -0.31 -1.40
CA ALA A 52 -11.20 0.74 -2.40
C ALA A 52 -11.41 0.17 -3.81
N MET A 53 -10.66 -0.88 -4.17
CA MET A 53 -10.80 -1.55 -5.47
C MET A 53 -12.19 -2.14 -5.69
N ARG A 54 -12.84 -2.68 -4.65
CA ARG A 54 -14.22 -3.15 -4.73
C ARG A 54 -15.22 -2.04 -5.06
N ARG A 55 -14.98 -0.81 -4.59
CA ARG A 55 -15.82 0.34 -4.91
C ARG A 55 -15.62 0.80 -6.36
N VAL A 56 -14.37 0.76 -6.84
CA VAL A 56 -14.01 1.08 -8.22
C VAL A 56 -14.59 0.05 -9.19
N TYR A 57 -14.52 -1.22 -8.82
CA TYR A 57 -15.02 -2.35 -9.62
C TYR A 57 -16.11 -3.11 -8.86
N PRO A 58 -17.34 -2.58 -8.80
CA PRO A 58 -18.45 -3.20 -8.03
C PRO A 58 -18.82 -4.60 -8.55
N ASP A 59 -18.57 -4.87 -9.83
CA ASP A 59 -18.84 -6.17 -10.47
C ASP A 59 -17.70 -7.18 -10.28
N SER A 60 -16.67 -6.88 -9.47
CA SER A 60 -15.62 -7.83 -9.14
C SER A 60 -16.17 -8.99 -8.32
N GLU A 61 -15.67 -10.19 -8.60
CA GLU A 61 -15.91 -11.37 -7.77
C GLU A 61 -15.05 -11.31 -6.51
N GLU A 62 -15.67 -11.33 -5.32
CA GLU A 62 -14.95 -11.49 -4.06
C GLU A 62 -14.78 -12.97 -3.75
N VAL A 63 -13.54 -13.43 -3.74
CA VAL A 63 -13.15 -14.79 -3.42
C VAL A 63 -12.67 -14.87 -1.98
N THR A 64 -13.16 -15.85 -1.21
CA THR A 64 -12.65 -16.18 0.13
C THR A 64 -11.94 -17.52 0.09
N VAL A 65 -10.72 -17.57 0.59
CA VAL A 65 -9.90 -18.78 0.65
C VAL A 65 -9.39 -19.03 2.07
N ASN A 66 -9.36 -20.29 2.48
CA ASN A 66 -8.81 -20.69 3.78
C ASN A 66 -7.32 -21.00 3.64
N VAL A 67 -6.48 -20.08 4.06
CA VAL A 67 -5.01 -20.13 3.92
C VAL A 67 -4.33 -20.14 5.28
N TYR A 68 -3.00 -20.30 5.30
CA TYR A 68 -2.23 -20.12 6.52
C TYR A 68 -2.04 -18.63 6.83
N GLY A 69 -2.32 -18.25 8.07
CA GLY A 69 -1.96 -16.97 8.64
C GLY A 69 -0.45 -16.87 8.95
N PRO A 70 -0.01 -15.72 9.49
CA PRO A 70 1.42 -15.42 9.64
C PRO A 70 2.16 -16.39 10.58
N LEU A 71 1.49 -17.00 11.55
CA LEU A 71 2.06 -18.00 12.49
C LEU A 71 1.45 -19.40 12.26
N HIS A 72 1.09 -19.73 11.02
CA HIS A 72 0.61 -21.05 10.56
C HIS A 72 -0.70 -21.57 11.15
N TRP A 73 -1.57 -20.73 11.71
CA TRP A 73 -2.98 -21.11 11.86
C TRP A 73 -3.79 -20.74 10.62
N LYS A 74 -4.93 -21.35 10.43
CA LYS A 74 -5.80 -21.04 9.29
C LYS A 74 -6.57 -19.74 9.49
N VAL A 75 -6.63 -18.95 8.42
CA VAL A 75 -7.42 -17.72 8.31
C VAL A 75 -8.22 -17.72 7.02
N ASP A 76 -9.38 -17.10 7.05
CA ASP A 76 -10.16 -16.84 5.84
C ASP A 76 -9.72 -15.51 5.26
N ALA A 77 -8.99 -15.59 4.17
CA ALA A 77 -8.44 -14.42 3.45
C ALA A 77 -9.26 -14.13 2.20
N LYS A 78 -9.42 -12.86 1.86
CA LYS A 78 -10.21 -12.42 0.72
C LYS A 78 -9.35 -11.74 -0.33
N TYR A 79 -9.73 -11.92 -1.61
CA TYR A 79 -9.20 -11.17 -2.73
C TYR A 79 -10.28 -10.91 -3.78
N LEU A 80 -10.01 -10.05 -4.75
CA LEU A 80 -10.94 -9.76 -5.85
C LEU A 80 -10.42 -10.35 -7.15
N ILE A 81 -11.32 -10.93 -7.95
CA ILE A 81 -11.11 -11.12 -9.38
C ILE A 81 -11.83 -9.96 -10.06
N LEU A 82 -11.09 -9.13 -10.80
CA LEU A 82 -11.62 -7.96 -11.47
C LEU A 82 -12.58 -8.33 -12.63
N PRO A 83 -13.39 -7.39 -13.14
CA PRO A 83 -14.41 -7.70 -14.15
C PRO A 83 -13.89 -8.30 -15.47
N ASP A 84 -12.59 -8.18 -15.74
CA ASP A 84 -11.94 -8.84 -16.90
C ASP A 84 -11.84 -10.38 -16.74
N GLY A 85 -12.12 -10.91 -15.54
CA GLY A 85 -12.02 -12.32 -15.21
C GLY A 85 -10.59 -12.89 -15.22
N LYS A 86 -9.58 -12.04 -15.37
CA LYS A 86 -8.18 -12.44 -15.54
C LYS A 86 -7.22 -11.77 -14.57
N THR A 87 -7.61 -10.67 -13.98
CA THR A 87 -6.80 -9.91 -13.02
C THR A 87 -7.25 -10.18 -11.60
N ALA A 88 -6.37 -10.70 -10.75
CA ALA A 88 -6.58 -10.80 -9.30
C ALA A 88 -5.96 -9.61 -8.59
N PHE A 89 -6.73 -8.95 -7.70
CA PHE A 89 -6.23 -7.94 -6.78
C PHE A 89 -6.15 -8.55 -5.38
N ILE A 90 -4.95 -8.68 -4.85
CA ILE A 90 -4.66 -9.39 -3.61
C ILE A 90 -3.97 -8.45 -2.62
N GLU A 91 -4.56 -8.27 -1.45
CA GLU A 91 -3.95 -7.53 -0.34
C GLU A 91 -3.23 -8.52 0.58
N ILE A 92 -1.91 -8.41 0.69
CA ILE A 92 -1.08 -9.33 1.49
C ILE A 92 -1.52 -9.37 2.96
N ALA A 93 -2.05 -8.27 3.49
CA ALA A 93 -2.52 -8.16 4.86
C ALA A 93 -3.67 -9.12 5.18
N GLN A 94 -4.42 -9.60 4.20
CA GLN A 94 -5.49 -10.59 4.41
C GLN A 94 -4.97 -11.92 4.98
N ALA A 95 -3.76 -12.34 4.57
CA ALA A 95 -3.13 -13.58 5.07
C ALA A 95 -1.95 -13.30 6.02
N CYS A 96 -1.26 -12.17 5.89
CA CYS A 96 -0.01 -11.89 6.59
C CYS A 96 -0.05 -10.58 7.39
N GLY A 97 -1.26 -10.06 7.67
CA GLY A 97 -1.47 -8.76 8.29
C GLY A 97 -0.99 -8.66 9.72
N LEU A 98 -0.57 -7.45 10.09
CA LEU A 98 -0.17 -7.13 11.47
C LEU A 98 -1.37 -7.17 12.43
N GLU A 99 -2.56 -6.82 11.94
CA GLU A 99 -3.81 -6.82 12.70
C GLU A 99 -4.35 -8.23 12.99
N LEU A 100 -3.85 -9.27 12.31
CA LEU A 100 -4.14 -10.67 12.62
C LEU A 100 -3.46 -11.12 13.92
N LEU A 101 -2.49 -10.34 14.44
CA LEU A 101 -1.68 -10.68 15.59
C LEU A 101 -1.96 -9.75 16.76
N GLU A 102 -2.29 -10.29 17.92
CA GLU A 102 -2.23 -9.58 19.18
C GLU A 102 -0.81 -9.04 19.40
N LYS A 103 -0.68 -7.86 20.02
CA LYS A 103 0.62 -7.16 20.12
C LYS A 103 1.71 -8.00 20.79
N ASP A 104 1.35 -8.80 21.78
CA ASP A 104 2.24 -9.69 22.54
C ASP A 104 2.64 -10.95 21.78
N LYS A 105 1.94 -11.26 20.68
CA LYS A 105 2.24 -12.41 19.79
C LYS A 105 3.01 -12.02 18.54
N ARG A 106 3.31 -10.75 18.36
CA ARG A 106 4.07 -10.25 17.21
C ARG A 106 5.54 -10.64 17.32
N ASP A 107 6.01 -11.45 16.38
CA ASP A 107 7.41 -11.90 16.31
C ASP A 107 7.81 -12.13 14.84
N PRO A 108 8.43 -11.14 14.16
CA PRO A 108 8.79 -11.26 12.74
C PRO A 108 9.89 -12.30 12.46
N LEU A 109 10.52 -12.84 13.48
CA LEU A 109 11.43 -14.00 13.33
C LEU A 109 10.67 -15.30 12.98
N LYS A 110 9.37 -15.40 13.32
CA LYS A 110 8.56 -16.62 13.20
C LYS A 110 7.40 -16.50 12.21
N THR A 111 7.13 -15.30 11.71
CA THR A 111 6.05 -15.09 10.74
C THR A 111 6.47 -15.44 9.33
N SER A 112 5.50 -15.88 8.51
CA SER A 112 5.72 -16.31 7.13
C SER A 112 4.67 -15.75 6.17
N THR A 113 5.09 -15.50 4.95
CA THR A 113 4.24 -15.09 3.81
C THR A 113 3.62 -16.26 3.06
N TYR A 114 3.70 -17.48 3.60
CA TYR A 114 3.21 -18.69 2.93
C TYR A 114 1.73 -18.58 2.52
N GLY A 115 0.87 -18.05 3.40
CA GLY A 115 -0.56 -17.86 3.11
C GLY A 115 -0.82 -16.88 1.97
N PHE A 116 0.00 -15.85 1.83
CA PHE A 116 -0.07 -14.94 0.68
C PHE A 116 0.24 -15.67 -0.64
N GLY A 117 1.27 -16.52 -0.65
CA GLY A 117 1.55 -17.38 -1.79
C GLY A 117 0.40 -18.34 -2.13
N GLN A 118 -0.32 -18.84 -1.10
CA GLN A 118 -1.52 -19.67 -1.32
C GLN A 118 -2.66 -18.88 -1.96
N MET A 119 -2.87 -17.60 -1.60
CA MET A 119 -3.86 -16.75 -2.26
C MET A 119 -3.52 -16.55 -3.75
N ILE A 120 -2.24 -16.30 -4.06
CA ILE A 120 -1.77 -16.16 -5.44
C ILE A 120 -2.00 -17.47 -6.21
N ALA A 121 -1.64 -18.62 -5.65
CA ALA A 121 -1.84 -19.92 -6.27
C ALA A 121 -3.32 -20.23 -6.53
N ASP A 122 -4.22 -19.88 -5.60
CA ASP A 122 -5.67 -20.03 -5.78
C ASP A 122 -6.18 -19.15 -6.93
N ALA A 123 -5.75 -17.88 -7.00
CA ALA A 123 -6.14 -16.97 -8.08
C ALA A 123 -5.68 -17.48 -9.46
N ILE A 124 -4.45 -17.96 -9.57
CA ILE A 124 -3.91 -18.56 -10.82
C ILE A 124 -4.69 -19.81 -11.17
N SER A 125 -5.02 -20.68 -10.21
CA SER A 125 -5.80 -21.89 -10.44
C SER A 125 -7.23 -21.63 -10.96
N ARG A 126 -7.76 -20.43 -10.67
CA ARG A 126 -9.06 -19.94 -11.19
C ARG A 126 -8.95 -19.29 -12.58
N GLY A 127 -7.75 -19.26 -13.18
CA GLY A 127 -7.52 -18.75 -14.53
C GLY A 127 -7.07 -17.29 -14.57
N CYS A 128 -6.71 -16.67 -13.43
CA CYS A 128 -6.10 -15.35 -13.45
C CYS A 128 -4.71 -15.43 -14.07
N THR A 129 -4.43 -14.52 -15.00
CA THR A 129 -3.14 -14.38 -15.70
C THR A 129 -2.39 -13.12 -15.30
N LYS A 130 -2.98 -12.31 -14.43
CA LYS A 130 -2.39 -11.11 -13.85
C LYS A 130 -2.71 -11.04 -12.35
N VAL A 131 -1.69 -10.74 -11.55
CA VAL A 131 -1.82 -10.54 -10.10
C VAL A 131 -1.32 -9.14 -9.75
N ILE A 132 -2.19 -8.33 -9.13
CA ILE A 132 -1.84 -7.04 -8.53
C ILE A 132 -1.82 -7.26 -7.02
N ALA A 133 -0.64 -7.14 -6.44
CA ALA A 133 -0.38 -7.39 -5.02
C ALA A 133 -0.19 -6.08 -4.25
N ALA A 134 -1.11 -5.75 -3.34
CA ALA A 134 -0.96 -4.64 -2.42
C ALA A 134 -0.18 -5.10 -1.17
N LEU A 135 1.01 -4.51 -0.95
CA LEU A 135 2.00 -5.04 -0.01
C LEU A 135 2.01 -4.36 1.38
N GLY A 136 1.03 -3.52 1.69
CA GLY A 136 0.94 -2.82 2.97
C GLY A 136 0.53 -3.71 4.15
N GLY A 137 0.81 -3.25 5.39
CA GLY A 137 0.23 -3.78 6.63
C GLY A 137 0.74 -5.14 7.11
N THR A 138 1.90 -5.63 6.66
CA THR A 138 2.39 -6.98 6.99
C THR A 138 3.03 -7.12 8.37
N SER A 139 2.91 -8.32 8.96
CA SER A 139 3.61 -8.76 10.17
C SER A 139 4.92 -9.50 9.89
N THR A 140 5.25 -9.76 8.62
CA THR A 140 6.32 -10.67 8.19
C THR A 140 7.61 -9.95 7.84
N ASN A 141 8.75 -10.66 7.92
CA ASN A 141 10.07 -10.22 7.48
C ASN A 141 10.88 -11.42 6.96
N ASP A 142 10.25 -12.22 6.11
CA ASP A 142 10.77 -13.48 5.55
C ASP A 142 11.23 -13.35 4.09
N ALA A 143 11.48 -12.12 3.61
CA ALA A 143 11.86 -11.84 2.22
C ALA A 143 10.90 -12.48 1.17
N GLY A 144 9.66 -12.80 1.54
CA GLY A 144 8.76 -13.53 0.64
C GLY A 144 9.10 -15.01 0.43
N ALA A 145 10.02 -15.58 1.22
CA ALA A 145 10.40 -16.98 1.10
C ALA A 145 9.20 -17.93 1.27
N GLY A 146 8.31 -17.61 2.23
CA GLY A 146 7.06 -18.37 2.38
C GLY A 146 6.19 -18.31 1.14
N MET A 147 5.99 -17.14 0.56
CA MET A 147 5.25 -16.94 -0.68
C MET A 147 5.84 -17.78 -1.82
N LEU A 148 7.15 -17.69 -2.05
CA LEU A 148 7.83 -18.47 -3.10
C LEU A 148 7.66 -19.97 -2.86
N SER A 149 7.80 -20.44 -1.60
CA SER A 149 7.59 -21.84 -1.25
C SER A 149 6.16 -22.32 -1.57
N ALA A 150 5.14 -21.50 -1.32
CA ALA A 150 3.75 -21.83 -1.64
C ALA A 150 3.47 -21.86 -3.17
N LEU A 151 4.27 -21.14 -3.94
CA LEU A 151 4.20 -21.11 -5.42
C LEU A 151 5.02 -22.23 -6.07
N GLY A 152 5.63 -23.13 -5.29
CA GLY A 152 6.36 -24.28 -5.80
C GLY A 152 7.88 -24.14 -5.85
N PHE A 153 8.44 -22.99 -5.44
CA PHE A 153 9.89 -22.86 -5.33
C PHE A 153 10.42 -23.74 -4.20
N ARG A 154 11.49 -24.47 -4.46
CA ARG A 154 12.19 -25.28 -3.47
C ARG A 154 13.30 -24.47 -2.83
N ILE A 155 13.15 -24.16 -1.56
CA ILE A 155 14.08 -23.32 -0.79
C ILE A 155 14.86 -24.22 0.17
N THR A 156 16.20 -24.22 0.07
CA THR A 156 17.08 -25.14 0.79
C THR A 156 18.20 -24.43 1.51
N ASN A 157 18.62 -25.03 2.63
CA ASN A 157 19.77 -24.64 3.41
C ASN A 157 21.07 -25.23 2.85
N ALA A 158 22.22 -24.77 3.35
CA ALA A 158 23.53 -25.26 2.90
C ALA A 158 23.77 -26.76 3.16
N ASP A 159 23.09 -27.34 4.16
CA ASP A 159 23.11 -28.77 4.46
C ASP A 159 22.16 -29.62 3.60
N GLY A 160 21.44 -29.00 2.67
CA GLY A 160 20.47 -29.65 1.79
C GLY A 160 19.08 -29.83 2.44
N THR A 161 18.88 -29.43 3.68
CA THR A 161 17.55 -29.47 4.31
C THR A 161 16.63 -28.39 3.75
N ARG A 162 15.31 -28.61 3.80
CA ARG A 162 14.33 -27.61 3.41
C ARG A 162 14.33 -26.44 4.41
N ASN A 163 14.42 -25.22 3.91
CA ASN A 163 14.29 -24.02 4.73
C ASN A 163 12.84 -23.84 5.19
N ALA A 164 12.64 -23.46 6.46
CA ALA A 164 11.30 -23.29 7.03
C ALA A 164 10.60 -21.98 6.56
N CYS A 165 11.32 -21.11 5.86
CA CYS A 165 10.79 -19.87 5.27
C CYS A 165 10.20 -18.88 6.30
N TYR A 166 10.91 -18.73 7.43
CA TYR A 166 10.66 -17.69 8.43
C TYR A 166 11.79 -16.67 8.40
N GLY A 167 11.55 -15.49 8.98
CA GLY A 167 12.58 -14.46 9.09
C GLY A 167 13.88 -14.96 9.73
N ALA A 168 13.78 -15.77 10.80
CA ALA A 168 14.95 -16.35 11.48
C ALA A 168 15.76 -17.36 10.64
N GLU A 169 15.13 -17.98 9.64
CA GLU A 169 15.73 -19.04 8.83
C GLU A 169 16.44 -18.52 7.57
N LEU A 170 16.23 -17.26 7.21
CA LEU A 170 16.83 -16.68 5.99
C LEU A 170 18.36 -16.71 6.00
N VAL A 171 18.98 -16.62 7.16
CA VAL A 171 20.44 -16.66 7.31
C VAL A 171 21.02 -18.03 6.90
N LEU A 172 20.23 -19.11 6.99
CA LEU A 172 20.63 -20.48 6.63
C LEU A 172 20.38 -20.81 5.16
N LEU A 173 19.62 -19.97 4.46
CA LEU A 173 19.23 -20.17 3.07
C LEU A 173 20.45 -20.19 2.16
N SER A 174 20.52 -21.21 1.29
CA SER A 174 21.63 -21.41 0.35
C SER A 174 21.20 -21.42 -1.10
N ASP A 175 20.01 -21.97 -1.42
CA ASP A 175 19.51 -22.07 -2.79
C ASP A 175 18.00 -21.91 -2.88
N ILE A 176 17.53 -21.37 -4.01
CA ILE A 176 16.13 -21.23 -4.40
C ILE A 176 15.97 -21.81 -5.80
N ASP A 177 15.33 -22.97 -5.91
CA ASP A 177 15.16 -23.70 -7.15
C ASP A 177 13.71 -23.58 -7.65
N ASP A 178 13.56 -23.25 -8.93
CA ASP A 178 12.28 -23.00 -9.62
C ASP A 178 11.85 -24.15 -10.56
N SER A 179 12.51 -25.31 -10.48
CA SER A 179 12.25 -26.45 -11.36
C SER A 179 10.84 -27.03 -11.21
N ASP A 180 10.26 -26.95 -9.98
CA ASP A 180 8.92 -27.44 -9.66
C ASP A 180 7.83 -26.37 -9.79
N VAL A 181 8.18 -25.13 -10.17
CA VAL A 181 7.23 -24.04 -10.37
C VAL A 181 6.46 -24.26 -11.67
N SER A 182 5.13 -24.18 -11.60
CA SER A 182 4.26 -24.42 -12.75
C SER A 182 4.39 -23.33 -13.82
N ASP A 183 4.08 -23.71 -15.08
CA ASP A 183 4.12 -22.78 -16.21
C ASP A 183 3.11 -21.63 -16.06
N GLU A 184 1.98 -21.88 -15.40
CA GLU A 184 0.97 -20.86 -15.13
C GLU A 184 1.55 -19.76 -14.21
N VAL A 185 2.32 -20.12 -13.17
CA VAL A 185 3.01 -19.13 -12.33
C VAL A 185 4.05 -18.37 -13.12
N LYS A 186 4.85 -19.06 -13.96
CA LYS A 186 5.93 -18.45 -14.77
C LYS A 186 5.41 -17.49 -15.84
N THR A 187 4.18 -17.70 -16.32
CA THR A 187 3.57 -16.86 -17.38
C THR A 187 2.63 -15.80 -16.86
N THR A 188 2.29 -15.82 -15.56
CA THR A 188 1.46 -14.80 -14.92
C THR A 188 2.19 -13.44 -14.87
N GLU A 189 1.50 -12.37 -15.22
CA GLU A 189 1.99 -11.00 -15.02
C GLU A 189 1.82 -10.61 -13.56
N PHE A 190 2.92 -10.18 -12.93
CA PHE A 190 2.89 -9.71 -11.53
C PHE A 190 3.15 -8.21 -11.44
N VAL A 191 2.33 -7.54 -10.62
CA VAL A 191 2.48 -6.13 -10.26
C VAL A 191 2.46 -6.04 -8.73
N SER A 192 3.47 -5.44 -8.13
CA SER A 192 3.52 -5.16 -6.70
C SER A 192 3.31 -3.68 -6.44
N ILE A 193 2.31 -3.37 -5.62
CA ILE A 193 2.03 -2.00 -5.17
C ILE A 193 2.93 -1.70 -3.97
N CYS A 194 3.76 -0.67 -4.10
CA CYS A 194 4.74 -0.30 -3.10
C CYS A 194 5.00 1.21 -3.12
N ASP A 195 4.65 1.90 -2.04
CA ASP A 195 4.84 3.35 -1.88
C ASP A 195 6.02 3.69 -0.95
N VAL A 196 6.89 2.71 -0.66
CA VAL A 196 8.09 2.92 0.14
C VAL A 196 9.35 2.72 -0.71
N THR A 197 10.43 3.40 -0.32
CA THR A 197 11.71 3.36 -1.04
C THR A 197 12.80 2.59 -0.30
N SER A 198 12.48 1.99 0.84
CA SER A 198 13.45 1.24 1.65
C SER A 198 14.10 0.11 0.86
N PRO A 199 15.44 0.00 0.88
CA PRO A 199 16.16 -1.12 0.26
C PRO A 199 15.89 -2.43 1.02
N MET A 200 16.41 -3.53 0.50
CA MET A 200 16.19 -4.86 1.08
C MET A 200 16.73 -4.94 2.51
N TYR A 201 17.95 -4.50 2.75
CA TYR A 201 18.64 -4.54 4.04
C TYR A 201 19.49 -3.30 4.29
N GLY A 202 20.12 -3.22 5.46
CA GLY A 202 20.94 -2.10 5.91
C GLY A 202 20.18 -1.12 6.80
N PRO A 203 20.79 0.00 7.22
CA PRO A 203 20.20 0.94 8.18
C PRO A 203 18.81 1.50 7.76
N ASP A 204 18.60 1.69 6.45
CA ASP A 204 17.34 2.15 5.87
C ASP A 204 16.51 0.99 5.29
N GLY A 205 16.94 -0.25 5.53
CA GLY A 205 16.32 -1.47 5.01
C GLY A 205 15.12 -1.95 5.81
N ALA A 206 14.48 -3.00 5.28
CA ALA A 206 13.22 -3.53 5.79
C ALA A 206 13.25 -3.88 7.28
N ALA A 207 14.34 -4.49 7.77
CA ALA A 207 14.43 -4.92 9.17
C ALA A 207 14.53 -3.72 10.11
N TYR A 208 15.42 -2.79 9.85
CA TYR A 208 15.64 -1.63 10.72
C TYR A 208 14.42 -0.67 10.73
N VAL A 209 13.79 -0.45 9.57
CA VAL A 209 12.69 0.51 9.46
C VAL A 209 11.37 -0.08 9.95
N TYR A 210 11.06 -1.35 9.64
CA TYR A 210 9.72 -1.88 9.85
C TYR A 210 9.62 -3.01 10.89
N ALA A 211 10.70 -3.75 11.20
CA ALA A 211 10.59 -4.88 12.12
C ALA A 211 10.28 -4.48 13.58
N PRO A 212 10.68 -3.31 14.10
CA PRO A 212 10.30 -2.91 15.46
C PRO A 212 8.79 -2.84 15.69
N GLN A 213 8.01 -2.27 14.76
CA GLN A 213 6.54 -2.23 14.87
C GLN A 213 5.89 -3.62 14.75
N LYS A 214 6.61 -4.59 14.19
CA LYS A 214 6.21 -6.01 14.07
C LYS A 214 6.63 -6.84 15.29
N GLY A 215 7.18 -6.20 16.33
CA GLY A 215 7.55 -6.85 17.60
C GLY A 215 9.03 -7.22 17.73
N ALA A 216 9.90 -6.86 16.78
CA ALA A 216 11.32 -7.18 16.86
C ALA A 216 12.04 -6.33 17.93
N CYS A 217 12.79 -7.00 18.84
CA CYS A 217 13.81 -6.33 19.64
C CYS A 217 15.07 -6.05 18.79
N ILE A 218 16.02 -5.26 19.32
CA ILE A 218 17.20 -4.84 18.58
C ILE A 218 18.06 -6.02 18.07
N CYS A 219 18.12 -7.12 18.84
CA CYS A 219 18.82 -8.34 18.44
C CYS A 219 18.11 -9.05 17.30
N ALA A 220 16.77 -9.09 17.32
CA ALA A 220 15.96 -9.65 16.24
C ALA A 220 16.09 -8.82 14.97
N VAL A 221 16.11 -7.48 15.07
CA VAL A 221 16.33 -6.60 13.90
C VAL A 221 17.64 -6.93 13.19
N ARG A 222 18.74 -7.10 13.92
CA ARG A 222 20.05 -7.46 13.32
C ARG A 222 20.00 -8.83 12.65
N ALA A 223 19.43 -9.83 13.32
CA ALA A 223 19.30 -11.18 12.74
C ALA A 223 18.45 -11.20 11.47
N LEU A 224 17.36 -10.41 11.45
CA LEU A 224 16.51 -10.27 10.28
C LEU A 224 17.25 -9.55 9.14
N ASP A 225 18.04 -8.53 9.44
CA ASP A 225 18.82 -7.79 8.45
C ASP A 225 19.92 -8.67 7.81
N ASP A 226 20.63 -9.46 8.63
CA ASP A 226 21.59 -10.46 8.14
C ASP A 226 20.89 -11.49 7.23
N GLY A 227 19.68 -11.94 7.60
CA GLY A 227 18.87 -12.85 6.80
C GLY A 227 18.44 -12.26 5.46
N LEU A 228 17.98 -11.00 5.45
CA LEU A 228 17.62 -10.28 4.23
C LEU A 228 18.82 -10.07 3.30
N SER A 229 19.99 -9.75 3.88
CA SER A 229 21.24 -9.65 3.11
C SER A 229 21.62 -10.99 2.48
N ASN A 230 21.52 -12.10 3.22
CA ASN A 230 21.74 -13.43 2.66
C ASN A 230 20.76 -13.77 1.54
N PHE A 231 19.46 -13.50 1.75
CA PHE A 231 18.44 -13.73 0.72
C PHE A 231 18.74 -12.94 -0.56
N ALA A 232 19.09 -11.65 -0.47
CA ALA A 232 19.46 -10.84 -1.62
C ALA A 232 20.66 -11.42 -2.39
N ASN A 233 21.69 -11.90 -1.68
CA ASN A 233 22.84 -12.56 -2.28
C ASN A 233 22.46 -13.87 -3.00
N VAL A 234 21.56 -14.67 -2.41
CA VAL A 234 21.07 -15.91 -3.06
C VAL A 234 20.23 -15.57 -4.27
N ALA A 235 19.34 -14.58 -4.19
CA ALA A 235 18.53 -14.11 -5.30
C ALA A 235 19.40 -13.64 -6.47
N PHE A 236 20.43 -12.84 -6.21
CA PHE A 236 21.36 -12.37 -7.23
C PHE A 236 22.10 -13.54 -7.92
N ARG A 237 22.60 -14.51 -7.15
CA ARG A 237 23.26 -15.70 -7.74
C ARG A 237 22.32 -16.52 -8.63
N LYS A 238 21.04 -16.61 -8.25
CA LYS A 238 20.05 -17.43 -8.97
C LYS A 238 19.49 -16.74 -10.21
N THR A 239 19.16 -15.45 -10.10
CA THR A 239 18.41 -14.73 -11.13
C THR A 239 19.22 -13.71 -11.92
N GLY A 240 20.38 -13.29 -11.38
CA GLY A 240 21.16 -12.17 -11.90
C GLY A 240 20.57 -10.78 -11.55
N VAL A 241 19.45 -10.72 -10.82
CA VAL A 241 18.78 -9.46 -10.44
C VAL A 241 19.29 -8.98 -9.09
N ASP A 242 19.87 -7.79 -9.02
CA ASP A 242 20.32 -7.17 -7.79
C ASP A 242 19.18 -6.40 -7.12
N ILE A 243 18.67 -6.96 -6.01
CA ILE A 243 17.61 -6.35 -5.20
C ILE A 243 18.14 -5.72 -3.91
N ALA A 244 19.43 -5.78 -3.64
CA ALA A 244 20.04 -5.38 -2.36
C ALA A 244 19.69 -3.92 -1.99
N PHE A 245 19.96 -2.99 -2.89
CA PHE A 245 19.73 -1.56 -2.71
C PHE A 245 18.68 -0.99 -3.65
N MET A 246 17.90 -1.87 -4.28
CA MET A 246 16.81 -1.47 -5.16
C MET A 246 15.73 -0.74 -4.34
N PRO A 247 15.34 0.49 -4.71
CA PRO A 247 14.30 1.24 -4.02
C PRO A 247 12.98 0.45 -3.95
N GLY A 248 12.43 0.31 -2.75
CA GLY A 248 11.19 -0.44 -2.52
C GLY A 248 11.36 -1.95 -2.33
N ALA A 249 12.53 -2.54 -2.59
CA ALA A 249 12.75 -3.98 -2.42
C ALA A 249 12.46 -4.47 -0.98
N GLY A 250 12.64 -3.60 0.02
CA GLY A 250 12.35 -3.91 1.43
C GLY A 250 10.87 -3.90 1.80
N ALA A 251 9.98 -3.47 0.90
CA ALA A 251 8.54 -3.44 1.19
C ALA A 251 8.02 -4.82 1.62
N ALA A 252 7.08 -4.81 2.58
CA ALA A 252 6.51 -6.02 3.18
C ALA A 252 7.57 -6.99 3.74
N GLY A 253 8.70 -6.48 4.29
CA GLY A 253 9.76 -7.30 4.83
C GLY A 253 10.53 -8.08 3.76
N GLY A 254 10.69 -7.49 2.57
CA GLY A 254 11.45 -8.02 1.44
C GLY A 254 10.60 -8.72 0.36
N VAL A 255 9.29 -8.81 0.53
CA VAL A 255 8.38 -9.45 -0.45
C VAL A 255 8.48 -8.78 -1.82
N ALA A 256 8.51 -7.43 -1.88
CA ALA A 256 8.59 -6.72 -3.16
C ALA A 256 9.86 -7.09 -3.95
N GLY A 257 11.01 -7.16 -3.27
CA GLY A 257 12.27 -7.61 -3.88
C GLY A 257 12.19 -9.05 -4.40
N ALA A 258 11.61 -9.97 -3.62
CA ALA A 258 11.40 -11.35 -4.06
C ALA A 258 10.48 -11.45 -5.27
N MET A 259 9.34 -10.74 -5.25
CA MET A 259 8.41 -10.72 -6.39
C MET A 259 9.10 -10.17 -7.66
N HIS A 260 9.93 -9.14 -7.50
CA HIS A 260 10.69 -8.60 -8.62
C HIS A 260 11.70 -9.60 -9.17
N ALA A 261 12.54 -10.20 -8.30
CA ALA A 261 13.63 -11.09 -8.72
C ALA A 261 13.16 -12.44 -9.29
N PHE A 262 12.12 -13.06 -8.69
CA PHE A 262 11.69 -14.42 -9.01
C PHE A 262 10.41 -14.50 -9.86
N LEU A 263 9.55 -13.49 -9.80
CA LEU A 263 8.28 -13.46 -10.52
C LEU A 263 8.24 -12.36 -11.60
N GLY A 264 9.32 -11.59 -11.76
CA GLY A 264 9.38 -10.49 -12.73
C GLY A 264 8.40 -9.35 -12.45
N ALA A 265 7.93 -9.21 -11.19
CA ALA A 265 6.94 -8.22 -10.83
C ALA A 265 7.40 -6.79 -11.12
N LYS A 266 6.52 -5.99 -11.72
CA LYS A 266 6.70 -4.55 -11.84
C LYS A 266 6.29 -3.89 -10.52
N MET A 267 7.18 -3.09 -9.94
CA MET A 267 6.84 -2.26 -8.78
C MET A 267 6.23 -0.95 -9.24
N VAL A 268 5.06 -0.63 -8.69
CA VAL A 268 4.29 0.57 -9.03
C VAL A 268 3.79 1.24 -7.76
N SER A 269 3.53 2.55 -7.84
CA SER A 269 2.87 3.28 -6.75
C SER A 269 1.41 2.85 -6.62
N GLY A 270 0.94 2.66 -5.38
CA GLY A 270 -0.45 2.35 -5.10
C GLY A 270 -1.38 3.49 -5.50
N SER A 271 -0.92 4.70 -5.32
CA SER A 271 -1.64 5.89 -5.73
C SER A 271 -1.86 5.91 -7.25
N ASP A 272 -0.85 5.55 -8.05
CA ASP A 272 -0.98 5.49 -9.51
C ASP A 272 -1.97 4.40 -9.94
N VAL A 273 -1.87 3.19 -9.38
CA VAL A 273 -2.79 2.08 -9.71
C VAL A 273 -4.24 2.46 -9.40
N ILE A 274 -4.47 3.12 -8.27
CA ILE A 274 -5.84 3.49 -7.87
C ILE A 274 -6.35 4.67 -8.70
N LEU A 275 -5.53 5.67 -8.99
CA LEU A 275 -5.92 6.80 -9.85
C LEU A 275 -6.25 6.33 -11.26
N ASP A 276 -5.46 5.40 -11.84
CA ASP A 276 -5.76 4.78 -13.12
C ASP A 276 -7.09 4.00 -13.07
N ALA A 277 -7.29 3.22 -12.00
CA ALA A 277 -8.47 2.40 -11.83
C ALA A 277 -9.77 3.22 -11.70
N VAL A 278 -9.72 4.41 -11.08
CA VAL A 278 -10.88 5.32 -10.97
C VAL A 278 -11.05 6.19 -12.21
N GLY A 279 -10.18 6.09 -13.23
CA GLY A 279 -10.24 6.94 -14.43
C GLY A 279 -10.02 8.42 -14.09
N PHE A 280 -9.04 8.70 -13.22
CA PHE A 280 -8.84 10.03 -12.63
C PHE A 280 -8.77 11.14 -13.69
N GLU A 281 -7.98 10.95 -14.75
CA GLU A 281 -7.81 11.94 -15.84
C GLU A 281 -9.10 12.25 -16.57
N ASP A 282 -9.94 11.24 -16.80
CA ASP A 282 -11.23 11.43 -17.49
C ASP A 282 -12.21 12.18 -16.59
N VAL A 283 -12.21 11.87 -15.29
CA VAL A 283 -13.12 12.50 -14.32
C VAL A 283 -12.78 13.96 -14.09
N ILE A 284 -11.49 14.33 -14.06
CA ILE A 284 -11.06 15.72 -13.81
C ILE A 284 -11.10 16.61 -15.05
N GLN A 285 -11.27 16.08 -16.25
CA GLN A 285 -11.11 16.80 -17.51
C GLN A 285 -11.92 18.12 -17.58
N ASP A 286 -13.08 18.17 -16.94
CA ASP A 286 -13.99 19.33 -16.87
C ASP A 286 -14.16 19.89 -15.46
N ALA A 287 -13.26 19.54 -14.53
CA ALA A 287 -13.30 20.02 -13.16
C ALA A 287 -12.74 21.44 -13.05
N ASP A 288 -13.41 22.29 -12.26
CA ASP A 288 -12.90 23.61 -11.89
C ASP A 288 -11.86 23.55 -10.77
N LEU A 289 -11.89 22.49 -9.96
CA LEU A 289 -11.01 22.29 -8.81
C LEU A 289 -10.90 20.81 -8.45
N VAL A 290 -9.72 20.38 -8.07
CA VAL A 290 -9.48 19.11 -7.37
C VAL A 290 -9.12 19.39 -5.92
N ILE A 291 -9.74 18.66 -4.99
CA ILE A 291 -9.37 18.67 -3.56
C ILE A 291 -8.83 17.30 -3.19
N THR A 292 -7.59 17.28 -2.72
CA THR A 292 -6.92 16.08 -2.21
C THR A 292 -6.56 16.24 -0.75
N GLY A 293 -6.04 15.20 -0.09
CA GLY A 293 -5.58 15.33 1.28
C GLY A 293 -5.16 14.04 1.96
N GLU A 294 -4.57 14.21 3.14
CA GLU A 294 -4.15 13.14 4.04
C GLU A 294 -4.11 13.59 5.51
N GLY A 295 -3.94 12.66 6.45
CA GLY A 295 -3.91 13.00 7.89
C GLY A 295 -2.70 13.82 8.32
N ARG A 296 -1.53 13.66 7.69
CA ARG A 296 -0.29 14.41 7.96
C ARG A 296 0.50 14.54 6.68
N ALA A 297 0.75 15.76 6.29
CA ALA A 297 1.62 16.08 5.17
C ALA A 297 3.05 16.33 5.67
N ASP A 298 3.98 15.49 5.27
CA ASP A 298 5.40 15.53 5.63
C ASP A 298 6.29 15.25 4.41
N HIS A 299 7.61 15.12 4.62
CA HIS A 299 8.54 14.82 3.54
C HIS A 299 8.20 13.53 2.78
N GLN A 300 7.56 12.55 3.42
CA GLN A 300 7.12 11.33 2.74
C GLN A 300 5.98 11.60 1.75
N THR A 301 5.16 12.62 1.99
CA THR A 301 4.13 13.06 1.03
C THR A 301 4.76 13.39 -0.33
N LEU A 302 5.92 14.06 -0.31
CA LEU A 302 6.66 14.46 -1.51
C LEU A 302 7.31 13.28 -2.26
N THR A 303 7.36 12.09 -1.66
CA THR A 303 7.96 10.90 -2.29
C THR A 303 6.98 10.07 -3.13
N GLY A 304 5.76 10.58 -3.37
CA GLY A 304 4.82 9.95 -4.29
C GLY A 304 3.53 9.41 -3.65
N LYS A 305 3.20 9.83 -2.41
CA LYS A 305 1.91 9.51 -1.80
C LYS A 305 0.75 10.13 -2.58
N LEU A 306 -0.48 9.65 -2.27
CA LEU A 306 -1.69 10.02 -3.00
C LEU A 306 -1.87 11.54 -3.21
N PRO A 307 -1.73 12.43 -2.20
CA PRO A 307 -1.92 13.87 -2.45
C PRO A 307 -0.92 14.45 -3.46
N TYR A 308 0.33 13.97 -3.42
CA TYR A 308 1.35 14.38 -4.39
C TYR A 308 0.99 13.93 -5.81
N LYS A 309 0.59 12.66 -5.99
CA LYS A 309 0.21 12.10 -7.29
C LYS A 309 -1.03 12.79 -7.86
N VAL A 310 -2.04 13.02 -7.04
CA VAL A 310 -3.25 13.78 -7.43
C VAL A 310 -2.87 15.18 -7.91
N ALA A 311 -2.03 15.89 -7.13
CA ALA A 311 -1.60 17.25 -7.48
C ALA A 311 -0.79 17.28 -8.78
N GLN A 312 0.15 16.36 -8.97
CA GLN A 312 0.96 16.27 -10.20
C GLN A 312 0.08 15.99 -11.44
N ARG A 313 -0.78 14.96 -11.37
CA ARG A 313 -1.60 14.53 -12.51
C ARG A 313 -2.67 15.57 -12.88
N ALA A 314 -3.24 16.27 -11.89
CA ALA A 314 -4.17 17.37 -12.16
C ALA A 314 -3.46 18.62 -12.73
N ALA A 315 -2.28 18.98 -12.22
CA ALA A 315 -1.47 20.08 -12.73
C ALA A 315 -1.06 19.85 -14.20
N GLU A 316 -0.74 18.61 -14.60
CA GLU A 316 -0.47 18.25 -16.01
C GLU A 316 -1.67 18.55 -16.95
N LYS A 317 -2.86 18.57 -16.41
CA LYS A 317 -4.11 18.94 -17.12
C LYS A 317 -4.48 20.41 -16.95
N GLY A 318 -3.70 21.18 -16.19
CA GLY A 318 -3.99 22.59 -15.90
C GLY A 318 -5.17 22.80 -14.95
N ILE A 319 -5.54 21.78 -14.16
CA ILE A 319 -6.62 21.87 -13.18
C ILE A 319 -6.03 22.29 -11.82
N PRO A 320 -6.55 23.35 -11.17
CA PRO A 320 -6.07 23.78 -9.86
C PRO A 320 -6.34 22.74 -8.77
N VAL A 321 -5.40 22.61 -7.82
CA VAL A 321 -5.49 21.64 -6.73
C VAL A 321 -5.34 22.32 -5.38
N ILE A 322 -6.19 21.98 -4.43
CA ILE A 322 -6.03 22.30 -3.00
C ILE A 322 -5.79 20.99 -2.25
N ALA A 323 -4.70 20.93 -1.48
CA ALA A 323 -4.43 19.83 -0.56
C ALA A 323 -4.86 20.21 0.86
N ILE A 324 -5.69 19.38 1.50
CA ILE A 324 -6.03 19.49 2.92
C ILE A 324 -5.25 18.47 3.74
N CYS A 325 -4.83 18.81 4.92
CA CYS A 325 -4.15 17.87 5.81
C CYS A 325 -4.52 18.09 7.27
N GLY A 326 -4.49 17.03 8.08
CA GLY A 326 -4.70 17.17 9.51
C GLY A 326 -3.66 18.10 10.13
N THR A 327 -2.39 17.87 9.80
CA THR A 327 -1.23 18.71 10.14
C THR A 327 -0.24 18.71 8.99
N THR A 328 0.60 19.76 8.88
CA THR A 328 1.64 19.85 7.86
C THR A 328 3.01 20.16 8.47
N GLU A 329 4.06 19.56 7.90
CA GLU A 329 5.48 19.87 8.12
C GLU A 329 6.14 20.39 6.85
N ILE A 330 5.37 20.55 5.77
CA ILE A 330 5.82 21.09 4.49
C ILE A 330 5.02 22.35 4.16
N ASP A 331 5.67 23.31 3.56
CA ASP A 331 5.07 24.60 3.20
C ASP A 331 4.36 24.55 1.83
N GLN A 332 4.77 23.62 0.97
CA GLN A 332 4.27 23.50 -0.39
C GLN A 332 4.15 22.05 -0.82
N LEU A 333 3.11 21.74 -1.60
CA LEU A 333 2.96 20.49 -2.32
C LEU A 333 3.08 20.80 -3.83
N PRO A 334 4.12 20.29 -4.51
CA PRO A 334 4.29 20.52 -5.95
C PRO A 334 3.04 20.13 -6.74
N GLY A 335 2.55 21.03 -7.58
CA GLY A 335 1.32 20.84 -8.36
C GLY A 335 0.04 21.28 -7.65
N ALA A 336 0.09 21.66 -6.37
CA ALA A 336 -1.05 22.22 -5.65
C ALA A 336 -0.88 23.75 -5.49
N GLU A 337 -2.00 24.47 -5.56
CA GLU A 337 -2.07 25.92 -5.29
C GLU A 337 -1.89 26.24 -3.81
N ALA A 338 -2.36 25.35 -2.94
CA ALA A 338 -2.28 25.51 -1.51
C ALA A 338 -2.28 24.17 -0.78
N ILE A 339 -1.63 24.17 0.40
CA ILE A 339 -1.75 23.11 1.40
C ILE A 339 -2.37 23.69 2.68
N ILE A 340 -3.47 23.12 3.14
CA ILE A 340 -4.32 23.68 4.18
C ILE A 340 -4.36 22.74 5.39
N PRO A 341 -3.71 23.07 6.51
CA PRO A 341 -3.92 22.33 7.75
C PRO A 341 -5.33 22.61 8.28
N VAL A 342 -6.08 21.52 8.53
CA VAL A 342 -7.47 21.65 9.01
C VAL A 342 -7.57 21.68 10.54
N THR A 343 -6.50 21.33 11.26
CA THR A 343 -6.46 21.43 12.71
C THR A 343 -6.22 22.88 13.12
N PRO A 344 -7.15 23.53 13.82
CA PRO A 344 -6.96 24.91 14.28
C PRO A 344 -5.78 25.06 15.22
N ASP A 345 -5.12 26.23 15.19
CA ASP A 345 -4.04 26.57 16.11
C ASP A 345 -4.50 26.43 17.58
N GLY A 346 -3.67 25.78 18.39
CA GLY A 346 -3.93 25.56 19.80
C GLY A 346 -4.85 24.36 20.13
N MET A 347 -5.44 23.70 19.13
CA MET A 347 -6.22 22.47 19.35
C MET A 347 -5.28 21.28 19.59
N SER A 348 -5.53 20.49 20.63
CA SER A 348 -4.76 19.27 20.89
C SER A 348 -5.04 18.19 19.84
N MET A 349 -4.01 17.39 19.50
CA MET A 349 -4.18 16.26 18.55
C MET A 349 -5.19 15.21 19.03
N THR A 350 -5.33 15.03 20.35
CA THR A 350 -6.33 14.13 20.92
C THR A 350 -7.75 14.63 20.65
N GLU A 351 -7.96 15.93 20.65
CA GLU A 351 -9.24 16.54 20.34
C GLU A 351 -9.49 16.57 18.84
N ALA A 352 -8.52 17.02 18.05
CA ALA A 352 -8.59 17.08 16.59
C ALA A 352 -8.90 15.73 15.95
N LYS A 353 -8.45 14.61 16.55
CA LYS A 353 -8.71 13.24 16.06
C LYS A 353 -10.08 12.68 16.44
N LYS A 354 -10.92 13.40 17.19
CA LYS A 354 -12.30 12.98 17.42
C LYS A 354 -13.07 13.10 16.08
N PRO A 355 -13.73 12.03 15.58
CA PRO A 355 -14.33 12.04 14.24
C PRO A 355 -15.28 13.21 13.96
N THR A 356 -16.06 13.63 14.94
CA THR A 356 -16.98 14.78 14.82
C THR A 356 -16.21 16.07 14.60
N ILE A 357 -15.22 16.34 15.46
CA ILE A 357 -14.39 17.55 15.42
C ILE A 357 -13.59 17.61 14.11
N ALA A 358 -13.00 16.48 13.71
CA ALA A 358 -12.24 16.42 12.47
C ALA A 358 -13.11 16.76 11.23
N LYS A 359 -14.36 16.27 11.17
CA LYS A 359 -15.29 16.62 10.10
C LYS A 359 -15.65 18.10 10.08
N GLU A 360 -15.91 18.67 11.24
CA GLU A 360 -16.21 20.10 11.39
C GLU A 360 -15.01 20.95 10.97
N ASN A 361 -13.80 20.59 11.39
CA ASN A 361 -12.58 21.28 11.00
C ASN A 361 -12.34 21.24 9.49
N ILE A 362 -12.50 20.07 8.84
CA ILE A 362 -12.39 19.92 7.39
C ILE A 362 -13.39 20.82 6.68
N ARG A 363 -14.67 20.76 7.06
CA ARG A 363 -15.74 21.58 6.47
C ARG A 363 -15.44 23.07 6.59
N ALA A 364 -15.03 23.53 7.77
CA ALA A 364 -14.70 24.92 8.02
C ALA A 364 -13.47 25.39 7.21
N ALA A 365 -12.39 24.60 7.18
CA ALA A 365 -11.18 24.93 6.44
C ALA A 365 -11.42 25.01 4.92
N VAL A 366 -12.16 24.06 4.36
CA VAL A 366 -12.55 24.07 2.94
C VAL A 366 -13.43 25.30 2.65
N GLY A 367 -14.44 25.57 3.46
CA GLY A 367 -15.31 26.74 3.26
C GLY A 367 -14.55 28.08 3.37
N LEU A 368 -13.53 28.16 4.24
CA LEU A 368 -12.72 29.35 4.39
C LEU A 368 -11.81 29.60 3.15
N VAL A 369 -11.10 28.56 2.70
CA VAL A 369 -10.18 28.70 1.55
C VAL A 369 -10.92 29.02 0.26
N LEU A 370 -12.11 28.43 0.05
CA LEU A 370 -12.93 28.68 -1.14
C LEU A 370 -13.54 30.10 -1.17
N LYS A 371 -13.70 30.75 0.00
CA LYS A 371 -14.12 32.16 0.10
C LYS A 371 -12.97 33.15 -0.10
N SER A 372 -11.74 32.77 0.25
CA SER A 372 -10.58 33.66 0.29
C SER A 372 -9.77 33.68 -1.00
N GLN A 373 -9.83 32.62 -1.80
CA GLN A 373 -9.10 32.54 -3.08
C GLN A 373 -10.08 32.76 -4.24
N PRO A 374 -9.82 33.75 -5.12
CA PRO A 374 -10.44 33.77 -6.43
C PRO A 374 -9.83 32.64 -7.25
N LEU A 375 -10.46 31.47 -7.19
CA LEU A 375 -10.14 30.38 -8.12
C LEU A 375 -10.64 30.82 -9.52
N PRO A 376 -9.89 30.48 -10.58
CA PRO A 376 -10.19 30.93 -11.94
C PRO A 376 -11.56 30.55 -12.45
#